data_d905f88635dbd3096a24a327b8e3cc45
#
_entry.id   d905f88635dbd3096a24a327b8e3cc45
#
_cell.length_a   1.000
_cell.length_b   1.000
_cell.length_c   1.000
_cell.angle_alpha   90.00
_cell.angle_beta   90.00
_cell.angle_gamma   90.00
#
_symmetry.space_group_name_H-M   'P 1'
#
loop_
_entity.id
_entity.type
_entity.pdbx_description
1 polymer ?
#
loop_
_entity_poly.entity_id
_entity_poly.type
_entity_poly.pdbx_seq_one_letter_code
_entity_poly.pdbx_strand_id
1 'polypeptide(L)'
;MKAQRRIPLHLFVFVFAPLCETSCYSIGPDMSLMLAEIAEQPAALERTIAAERAKIAKLGKLIKARDIHLIVLVARGSSDNAALFGRYLLEITTGIPVSLSAPSVHTIYDAQLKLDHALVVGVSQSGEGEDINRVLESARKSGACTIGITNEPGSSMTRIVDETLLTHGGKERSVAATKTFTGQMLLFYMLATELAEASVPWVSSPLVERQPPRSA
;
A
#
# COMPACT_ATOMS: atom_id res chain seq x y z
N MET A 1 -0.26 25.70 -20.50
CA MET A 1 0.33 24.34 -20.39
C MET A 1 1.27 24.33 -19.19
N LYS A 2 0.85 23.83 -18.01
CA LYS A 2 1.72 23.69 -16.84
C LYS A 2 2.35 22.30 -16.91
N ALA A 3 3.67 22.25 -16.99
CA ALA A 3 4.44 21.02 -17.02
C ALA A 3 4.20 20.21 -15.73
N GLN A 4 3.70 19.02 -15.87
CA GLN A 4 3.50 18.04 -14.82
C GLN A 4 4.88 17.60 -14.29
N ARG A 5 5.34 18.21 -13.22
CA ARG A 5 6.57 17.78 -12.55
C ARG A 5 6.29 16.45 -11.85
N ARG A 6 6.67 15.37 -12.49
CA ARG A 6 6.66 14.02 -11.87
C ARG A 6 7.67 14.00 -10.73
N ILE A 7 7.26 13.47 -9.57
CA ILE A 7 8.18 13.18 -8.47
C ILE A 7 9.24 12.22 -9.02
N PRO A 8 10.53 12.58 -8.95
CA PRO A 8 11.56 11.74 -9.53
C PRO A 8 11.69 10.43 -8.74
N LEU A 9 11.76 9.32 -9.46
CA LEU A 9 11.88 7.96 -8.92
C LEU A 9 13.11 7.79 -7.98
N HIS A 10 14.11 8.69 -8.08
CA HIS A 10 15.29 8.67 -7.23
C HIS A 10 15.03 9.03 -5.75
N LEU A 11 13.91 9.69 -5.43
CA LEU A 11 13.52 9.89 -4.02
C LEU A 11 13.14 8.56 -3.36
N PHE A 12 12.67 7.61 -4.16
CA PHE A 12 12.36 6.23 -3.73
C PHE A 12 13.62 5.47 -3.32
N VAL A 13 14.71 5.68 -4.05
CA VAL A 13 15.99 5.02 -3.80
C VAL A 13 16.60 5.48 -2.47
N PHE A 14 16.40 6.75 -2.06
CA PHE A 14 17.00 7.29 -0.83
C PHE A 14 16.35 6.80 0.46
N VAL A 15 15.08 6.42 0.46
CA VAL A 15 14.41 5.87 1.66
C VAL A 15 14.75 4.39 1.85
N PHE A 16 15.03 3.65 0.77
CA PHE A 16 15.34 2.22 0.80
C PHE A 16 16.80 1.89 0.43
N ALA A 17 17.59 2.84 -0.08
CA ALA A 17 18.99 2.63 -0.45
C ALA A 17 19.92 2.23 0.71
N PRO A 18 19.73 2.66 1.97
CA PRO A 18 20.54 2.16 3.07
C PRO A 18 20.40 0.65 3.31
N LEU A 19 19.37 0.01 2.77
CA LEU A 19 19.17 -1.44 2.86
C LEU A 19 19.96 -2.22 1.79
N CYS A 20 20.47 -1.54 0.76
CA CYS A 20 21.18 -2.18 -0.36
C CYS A 20 22.70 -2.15 -0.26
N GLU A 21 23.30 -1.33 0.64
CA GLU A 21 24.76 -1.20 0.77
C GLU A 21 25.40 -2.12 1.81
N THR A 22 24.65 -2.96 2.48
CA THR A 22 25.25 -3.81 3.48
C THR A 22 25.36 -5.24 2.98
N SER A 23 26.60 -5.58 2.69
CA SER A 23 27.16 -6.90 2.94
C SER A 23 26.37 -8.05 2.30
N CYS A 24 26.97 -8.68 1.31
CA CYS A 24 26.75 -10.10 1.04
C CYS A 24 26.85 -10.86 2.37
N TYR A 25 25.75 -10.95 3.11
CA TYR A 25 25.59 -12.00 4.09
C TYR A 25 25.62 -13.30 3.29
N SER A 26 26.74 -14.00 3.36
CA SER A 26 26.79 -15.38 2.91
C SER A 26 25.71 -16.13 3.69
N ILE A 27 24.65 -16.53 2.99
CA ILE A 27 23.56 -17.32 3.55
C ILE A 27 24.17 -18.64 4.00
N GLY A 28 24.55 -18.73 5.28
CA GLY A 28 25.01 -19.98 5.88
C GLY A 28 23.84 -20.95 6.06
N PRO A 29 24.11 -22.25 6.20
CA PRO A 29 23.09 -23.30 6.30
C PRO A 29 22.13 -23.16 7.49
N ASP A 30 22.43 -22.29 8.46
CA ASP A 30 21.65 -22.07 9.68
C ASP A 30 20.83 -20.76 9.70
N MET A 31 20.67 -20.09 8.56
CA MET A 31 19.87 -18.88 8.53
C MET A 31 18.40 -19.17 8.77
N SER A 32 17.78 -18.46 9.73
CA SER A 32 16.35 -18.61 9.98
C SER A 32 15.54 -18.28 8.71
N LEU A 33 14.41 -18.96 8.55
CA LEU A 33 13.50 -18.74 7.41
C LEU A 33 13.12 -17.25 7.26
N MET A 34 12.89 -16.57 8.38
CA MET A 34 12.57 -15.14 8.39
C MET A 34 13.71 -14.27 7.83
N LEU A 35 14.96 -14.56 8.20
CA LEU A 35 16.12 -13.82 7.66
C LEU A 35 16.28 -14.04 6.15
N ALA A 36 16.03 -15.27 5.68
CA ALA A 36 16.05 -15.57 4.25
C ALA A 36 14.98 -14.73 3.51
N GLU A 37 13.77 -14.67 4.03
CA GLU A 37 12.69 -13.88 3.44
C GLU A 37 12.91 -12.36 3.53
N ILE A 38 13.59 -11.88 4.57
CA ILE A 38 14.05 -10.48 4.65
C ILE A 38 15.05 -10.18 3.53
N ALA A 39 15.99 -11.09 3.25
CA ALA A 39 16.95 -10.92 2.16
C ALA A 39 16.31 -10.90 0.77
N GLU A 40 15.12 -11.48 0.61
CA GLU A 40 14.35 -11.44 -0.64
C GLU A 40 13.61 -10.11 -0.87
N GLN A 41 13.49 -9.24 0.14
CA GLN A 41 12.69 -8.00 0.04
C GLN A 41 13.08 -7.11 -1.14
N PRO A 42 14.36 -6.79 -1.41
CA PRO A 42 14.73 -5.91 -2.52
C PRO A 42 14.19 -6.43 -3.86
N ALA A 43 14.42 -7.71 -4.16
CA ALA A 43 13.96 -8.32 -5.39
C ALA A 43 12.42 -8.41 -5.48
N ALA A 44 11.72 -8.60 -4.36
CA ALA A 44 10.27 -8.59 -4.30
C ALA A 44 9.72 -7.18 -4.60
N LEU A 45 10.32 -6.15 -4.03
CA LEU A 45 9.91 -4.76 -4.28
C LEU A 45 10.14 -4.35 -5.75
N GLU A 46 11.26 -4.75 -6.35
CA GLU A 46 11.52 -4.51 -7.78
C GLU A 46 10.45 -5.16 -8.67
N ARG A 47 10.09 -6.42 -8.39
CA ARG A 47 9.00 -7.10 -9.11
C ARG A 47 7.67 -6.37 -8.96
N THR A 48 7.35 -5.90 -7.75
CA THR A 48 6.12 -5.15 -7.46
C THR A 48 6.08 -3.86 -8.29
N ILE A 49 7.15 -3.08 -8.29
CA ILE A 49 7.25 -1.83 -9.07
C ILE A 49 7.05 -2.13 -10.56
N ALA A 50 7.77 -3.12 -11.08
CA ALA A 50 7.72 -3.45 -12.51
C ALA A 50 6.31 -3.88 -12.96
N ALA A 51 5.63 -4.68 -12.13
CA ALA A 51 4.31 -5.23 -12.47
C ALA A 51 3.17 -4.23 -12.27
N GLU A 52 3.18 -3.46 -11.16
CA GLU A 52 2.01 -2.68 -10.75
C GLU A 52 2.07 -1.20 -11.18
N ARG A 53 3.22 -0.67 -11.60
CA ARG A 53 3.39 0.75 -11.94
C ARG A 53 2.40 1.26 -12.98
N ALA A 54 2.22 0.52 -14.08
CA ALA A 54 1.31 0.93 -15.15
C ALA A 54 -0.15 0.86 -14.71
N LYS A 55 -0.50 -0.14 -13.90
CA LYS A 55 -1.83 -0.31 -13.34
C LYS A 55 -2.16 0.82 -12.37
N ILE A 56 -1.24 1.14 -11.46
CA ILE A 56 -1.42 2.24 -10.49
C ILE A 56 -1.57 3.59 -11.19
N ALA A 57 -0.80 3.86 -12.26
CA ALA A 57 -0.94 5.08 -13.03
C ALA A 57 -2.31 5.19 -13.73
N LYS A 58 -2.86 4.08 -14.23
CA LYS A 58 -4.22 4.03 -14.77
C LYS A 58 -5.27 4.23 -13.67
N LEU A 59 -5.10 3.53 -12.56
CA LEU A 59 -6.00 3.59 -11.40
C LEU A 59 -6.05 4.99 -10.79
N GLY A 60 -4.90 5.67 -10.66
CA GLY A 60 -4.83 7.05 -10.17
C GLY A 60 -5.64 8.03 -11.01
N LYS A 61 -5.64 7.87 -12.34
CA LYS A 61 -6.47 8.68 -13.24
C LYS A 61 -7.96 8.42 -13.02
N LEU A 62 -8.36 7.16 -12.82
CA LEU A 62 -9.75 6.78 -12.56
C LEU A 62 -10.24 7.34 -11.21
N ILE A 63 -9.39 7.25 -10.17
CA ILE A 63 -9.73 7.77 -8.83
C ILE A 63 -9.85 9.30 -8.87
N LYS A 64 -8.90 10.00 -9.51
CA LYS A 64 -8.94 11.47 -9.65
C LYS A 64 -10.14 11.98 -10.44
N ALA A 65 -10.71 11.17 -11.31
CA ALA A 65 -11.94 11.50 -12.04
C ALA A 65 -13.21 11.31 -11.19
N ARG A 66 -13.12 10.65 -10.05
CA ARG A 66 -14.21 10.46 -9.10
C ARG A 66 -14.18 11.53 -8.02
N ASP A 67 -15.34 11.90 -7.52
CA ASP A 67 -15.51 12.87 -6.43
C ASP A 67 -15.33 12.15 -5.08
N ILE A 68 -14.08 11.80 -4.73
CA ILE A 68 -13.74 11.07 -3.51
C ILE A 68 -13.51 12.05 -2.36
N HIS A 69 -14.31 11.90 -1.30
CA HIS A 69 -14.24 12.75 -0.10
C HIS A 69 -13.71 11.99 1.13
N LEU A 70 -13.62 10.67 1.07
CA LEU A 70 -13.18 9.82 2.16
C LEU A 70 -12.38 8.62 1.62
N ILE A 71 -11.29 8.31 2.27
CA ILE A 71 -10.58 7.03 2.06
C ILE A 71 -10.80 6.16 3.30
N VAL A 72 -11.17 4.90 3.10
CA VAL A 72 -11.34 3.92 4.17
C VAL A 72 -10.37 2.76 3.94
N LEU A 73 -9.54 2.48 4.94
CA LEU A 73 -8.62 1.35 4.90
C LEU A 73 -9.13 0.25 5.83
N VAL A 74 -9.09 -0.99 5.37
CA VAL A 74 -9.48 -2.16 6.17
C VAL A 74 -8.40 -3.24 6.07
N ALA A 75 -7.91 -3.69 7.23
CA ALA A 75 -6.85 -4.67 7.34
C ALA A 75 -6.94 -5.47 8.63
N ARG A 76 -6.06 -6.46 8.81
CA ARG A 76 -5.86 -7.23 10.04
C ARG A 76 -4.40 -7.62 10.22
N GLY A 77 -3.99 -7.80 11.48
CA GLY A 77 -2.65 -8.26 11.83
C GLY A 77 -1.55 -7.31 11.36
N SER A 78 -0.48 -7.84 10.76
CA SER A 78 0.63 -7.02 10.25
C SER A 78 0.19 -6.08 9.12
N SER A 79 -0.81 -6.47 8.32
CA SER A 79 -1.38 -5.60 7.28
C SER A 79 -2.05 -4.35 7.84
N ASP A 80 -2.51 -4.36 9.10
CA ASP A 80 -3.07 -3.19 9.76
C ASP A 80 -2.02 -2.11 10.01
N ASN A 81 -0.77 -2.51 10.31
CA ASN A 81 0.35 -1.57 10.40
C ASN A 81 0.71 -0.96 9.04
N ALA A 82 0.61 -1.74 7.96
CA ALA A 82 0.77 -1.21 6.61
C ALA A 82 -0.35 -0.23 6.25
N ALA A 83 -1.60 -0.53 6.65
CA ALA A 83 -2.74 0.37 6.46
C ALA A 83 -2.57 1.67 7.29
N LEU A 84 -2.07 1.58 8.53
CA LEU A 84 -1.76 2.76 9.34
C LEU A 84 -0.71 3.65 8.68
N PHE A 85 0.36 3.07 8.12
CA PHE A 85 1.33 3.81 7.31
C PHE A 85 0.66 4.45 6.09
N GLY A 86 -0.15 3.68 5.36
CA GLY A 86 -0.91 4.16 4.20
C GLY A 86 -1.85 5.31 4.54
N ARG A 87 -2.48 5.28 5.73
CA ARG A 87 -3.32 6.36 6.22
C ARG A 87 -2.57 7.68 6.27
N TYR A 88 -1.45 7.74 7.01
CA TYR A 88 -0.65 8.96 7.11
C TYR A 88 -0.22 9.46 5.74
N LEU A 89 0.26 8.55 4.90
CA LEU A 89 0.79 8.90 3.60
C LEU A 89 -0.30 9.46 2.67
N LEU A 90 -1.47 8.83 2.62
CA LEU A 90 -2.59 9.27 1.79
C LEU A 90 -3.18 10.60 2.31
N GLU A 91 -3.38 10.78 3.62
CA GLU A 91 -3.85 12.05 4.18
C GLU A 91 -2.92 13.22 3.82
N ILE A 92 -1.60 13.01 3.98
CA ILE A 92 -0.60 14.06 3.72
C ILE A 92 -0.53 14.40 2.22
N THR A 93 -0.66 13.40 1.34
CA THR A 93 -0.44 13.60 -0.10
C THR A 93 -1.68 14.03 -0.87
N THR A 94 -2.87 13.64 -0.41
CA THR A 94 -4.13 13.91 -1.10
C THR A 94 -4.97 14.99 -0.44
N GLY A 95 -4.75 15.27 0.86
CA GLY A 95 -5.64 16.12 1.66
C GLY A 95 -7.00 15.49 1.97
N ILE A 96 -7.26 14.26 1.53
CA ILE A 96 -8.51 13.55 1.79
C ILE A 96 -8.42 12.85 3.15
N PRO A 97 -9.42 13.00 4.06
CA PRO A 97 -9.45 12.27 5.32
C PRO A 97 -9.41 10.75 5.10
N VAL A 98 -8.63 10.05 5.94
CA VAL A 98 -8.51 8.59 5.89
C VAL A 98 -8.95 7.96 7.20
N SER A 99 -9.89 7.03 7.14
CA SER A 99 -10.39 6.27 8.29
C SER A 99 -9.87 4.84 8.25
N LEU A 100 -9.54 4.28 9.42
CA LEU A 100 -9.36 2.84 9.57
C LEU A 100 -10.71 2.22 9.91
N SER A 101 -11.13 1.22 9.13
CA SER A 101 -12.42 0.56 9.32
C SER A 101 -12.38 -0.37 10.54
N ALA A 102 -13.47 -0.39 11.29
CA ALA A 102 -13.76 -1.45 12.26
C ALA A 102 -14.65 -2.51 11.58
N PRO A 103 -14.12 -3.67 11.17
CA PRO A 103 -14.90 -4.67 10.43
C PRO A 103 -16.15 -5.15 11.16
N SER A 104 -16.18 -5.11 12.50
CA SER A 104 -17.34 -5.46 13.32
C SER A 104 -18.58 -4.65 13.00
N VAL A 105 -18.44 -3.42 12.51
CA VAL A 105 -19.56 -2.58 12.05
C VAL A 105 -20.36 -3.30 10.95
N HIS A 106 -19.68 -4.00 10.07
CA HIS A 106 -20.29 -4.75 8.96
C HIS A 106 -20.59 -6.20 9.34
N THR A 107 -19.70 -6.86 10.10
CA THR A 107 -19.81 -8.32 10.35
C THR A 107 -20.72 -8.67 11.51
N ILE A 108 -20.82 -7.82 12.52
CA ILE A 108 -21.64 -8.07 13.73
C ILE A 108 -22.89 -7.22 13.71
N TYR A 109 -22.76 -5.92 13.39
CA TYR A 109 -23.89 -4.99 13.47
C TYR A 109 -24.65 -4.85 12.14
N ASP A 110 -24.15 -5.44 11.05
CA ASP A 110 -24.72 -5.39 9.69
C ASP A 110 -25.09 -3.96 9.23
N ALA A 111 -24.30 -2.98 9.69
CA ALA A 111 -24.58 -1.57 9.42
C ALA A 111 -24.28 -1.23 7.97
N GLN A 112 -25.22 -0.54 7.33
CA GLN A 112 -25.07 -0.05 5.96
C GLN A 112 -24.50 1.38 5.97
N LEU A 113 -23.21 1.51 5.66
CA LEU A 113 -22.57 2.80 5.56
C LEU A 113 -22.80 3.44 4.18
N LYS A 114 -22.92 4.76 4.15
CA LYS A 114 -22.98 5.54 2.91
C LYS A 114 -21.55 5.80 2.45
N LEU A 115 -21.10 5.11 1.41
CA LEU A 115 -19.72 5.12 0.93
C LEU A 115 -19.64 5.44 -0.58
N ASP A 116 -20.67 6.04 -1.14
CA ASP A 116 -20.79 6.39 -2.56
C ASP A 116 -19.67 7.34 -3.05
N HIS A 117 -19.16 8.21 -2.16
CA HIS A 117 -18.00 9.10 -2.41
C HIS A 117 -16.71 8.63 -1.72
N ALA A 118 -16.57 7.33 -1.46
CA ALA A 118 -15.40 6.78 -0.78
C ALA A 118 -14.54 5.91 -1.71
N LEU A 119 -13.23 5.95 -1.44
CA LEU A 119 -12.28 4.95 -1.86
C LEU A 119 -12.05 3.98 -0.69
N VAL A 120 -12.37 2.70 -0.87
CA VAL A 120 -12.16 1.67 0.15
C VAL A 120 -11.04 0.74 -0.26
N VAL A 121 -9.99 0.65 0.56
CA VAL A 121 -8.82 -0.18 0.29
C VAL A 121 -8.72 -1.29 1.32
N GLY A 122 -8.90 -2.53 0.89
CA GLY A 122 -8.68 -3.72 1.69
C GLY A 122 -7.24 -4.21 1.58
N VAL A 123 -6.61 -4.55 2.71
CA VAL A 123 -5.24 -5.04 2.75
C VAL A 123 -5.19 -6.39 3.45
N SER A 124 -4.80 -7.41 2.72
CA SER A 124 -4.70 -8.78 3.25
C SER A 124 -3.64 -9.56 2.49
N GLN A 125 -2.66 -10.12 3.18
CA GLN A 125 -1.60 -10.91 2.55
C GLN A 125 -2.18 -12.10 1.77
N SER A 126 -3.11 -12.85 2.36
CA SER A 126 -3.77 -14.00 1.71
C SER A 126 -4.97 -13.62 0.83
N GLY A 127 -5.57 -12.45 1.04
CA GLY A 127 -6.80 -12.04 0.40
C GLY A 127 -8.04 -12.87 0.77
N GLU A 128 -7.93 -13.71 1.83
CA GLU A 128 -9.01 -14.62 2.27
C GLU A 128 -9.64 -14.19 3.60
N GLY A 129 -9.26 -13.05 4.16
CA GLY A 129 -9.87 -12.54 5.40
C GLY A 129 -11.35 -12.24 5.22
N GLU A 130 -12.22 -13.07 5.81
CA GLU A 130 -13.66 -12.99 5.64
C GLU A 130 -14.22 -11.62 6.08
N ASP A 131 -13.73 -11.11 7.19
CA ASP A 131 -14.15 -9.82 7.74
C ASP A 131 -13.74 -8.64 6.84
N ILE A 132 -12.54 -8.68 6.24
CA ILE A 132 -12.07 -7.67 5.27
C ILE A 132 -12.91 -7.76 4.00
N ASN A 133 -13.11 -8.97 3.48
CA ASN A 133 -13.86 -9.20 2.26
C ASN A 133 -15.32 -8.74 2.41
N ARG A 134 -15.94 -8.96 3.56
CA ARG A 134 -17.30 -8.50 3.85
C ARG A 134 -17.40 -6.96 3.88
N VAL A 135 -16.41 -6.27 4.41
CA VAL A 135 -16.34 -4.80 4.33
C VAL A 135 -16.26 -4.34 2.88
N LEU A 136 -15.39 -4.96 2.07
CA LEU A 136 -15.23 -4.62 0.65
C LEU A 136 -16.52 -4.86 -0.15
N GLU A 137 -17.20 -5.99 0.08
CA GLU A 137 -18.49 -6.27 -0.56
C GLU A 137 -19.56 -5.24 -0.19
N SER A 138 -19.66 -4.89 1.11
CA SER A 138 -20.59 -3.88 1.59
C SER A 138 -20.28 -2.51 0.98
N ALA A 139 -19.01 -2.12 0.96
CA ALA A 139 -18.58 -0.86 0.37
C ALA A 139 -18.91 -0.78 -1.13
N ARG A 140 -18.62 -1.85 -1.88
CA ARG A 140 -18.94 -1.92 -3.31
C ARG A 140 -20.45 -1.82 -3.59
N LYS A 141 -21.27 -2.50 -2.77
CA LYS A 141 -22.73 -2.38 -2.85
C LYS A 141 -23.23 -0.97 -2.57
N SER A 142 -22.52 -0.22 -1.73
CA SER A 142 -22.81 1.20 -1.44
C SER A 142 -22.26 2.17 -2.50
N GLY A 143 -21.68 1.70 -3.59
CA GLY A 143 -21.16 2.54 -4.68
C GLY A 143 -19.72 3.05 -4.51
N ALA A 144 -19.01 2.62 -3.45
CA ALA A 144 -17.61 2.96 -3.26
C ALA A 144 -16.73 2.44 -4.38
N CYS A 145 -15.61 3.14 -4.63
CA CYS A 145 -14.50 2.59 -5.40
C CYS A 145 -13.70 1.64 -4.51
N THR A 146 -13.48 0.40 -4.92
CA THR A 146 -12.84 -0.61 -4.09
C THR A 146 -11.53 -1.10 -4.67
N ILE A 147 -10.48 -1.17 -3.82
CA ILE A 147 -9.16 -1.69 -4.16
C ILE A 147 -8.80 -2.79 -3.16
N GLY A 148 -8.26 -3.90 -3.64
CA GLY A 148 -7.65 -4.95 -2.84
C GLY A 148 -6.12 -4.91 -2.98
N ILE A 149 -5.39 -4.93 -1.86
CA ILE A 149 -3.95 -5.15 -1.81
C ILE A 149 -3.71 -6.54 -1.24
N THR A 150 -3.19 -7.46 -2.05
CA THR A 150 -2.94 -8.84 -1.65
C THR A 150 -1.67 -9.41 -2.29
N ASN A 151 -1.18 -10.55 -1.78
CA ASN A 151 -0.10 -11.29 -2.41
C ASN A 151 -0.62 -12.42 -3.32
N GLU A 152 -1.90 -12.80 -3.17
CA GLU A 152 -2.47 -13.97 -3.83
C GLU A 152 -3.42 -13.57 -4.97
N PRO A 153 -3.01 -13.76 -6.26
CA PRO A 153 -3.76 -13.29 -7.41
C PRO A 153 -5.09 -14.04 -7.64
N GLY A 154 -5.26 -15.20 -7.03
CA GLY A 154 -6.49 -16.00 -7.12
C GLY A 154 -7.42 -15.91 -5.92
N SER A 155 -7.12 -15.03 -4.97
CA SER A 155 -7.87 -14.94 -3.72
C SER A 155 -9.29 -14.43 -3.89
N SER A 156 -10.12 -14.66 -2.85
CA SER A 156 -11.50 -14.20 -2.81
C SER A 156 -11.58 -12.67 -2.95
N MET A 157 -10.66 -11.93 -2.32
CA MET A 157 -10.58 -10.48 -2.43
C MET A 157 -10.53 -10.00 -3.88
N THR A 158 -9.76 -10.67 -4.74
CA THR A 158 -9.58 -10.26 -6.15
C THR A 158 -10.85 -10.32 -6.98
N ARG A 159 -11.82 -11.11 -6.55
CA ARG A 159 -13.14 -11.26 -7.22
C ARG A 159 -14.19 -10.25 -6.72
N ILE A 160 -13.93 -9.65 -5.56
CA ILE A 160 -14.86 -8.77 -4.85
C ILE A 160 -14.64 -7.30 -5.25
N VAL A 161 -13.37 -6.89 -5.38
CA VAL A 161 -12.98 -5.48 -5.60
C VAL A 161 -13.03 -5.07 -7.06
N ASP A 162 -13.06 -3.76 -7.31
CA ASP A 162 -12.98 -3.22 -8.67
C ASP A 162 -11.59 -3.36 -9.27
N GLU A 163 -10.54 -3.17 -8.45
CA GLU A 163 -9.14 -3.32 -8.88
C GLU A 163 -8.30 -4.00 -7.79
N THR A 164 -7.34 -4.81 -8.21
CA THR A 164 -6.40 -5.49 -7.30
C THR A 164 -4.97 -5.07 -7.56
N LEU A 165 -4.24 -4.76 -6.50
CA LEU A 165 -2.79 -4.53 -6.50
C LEU A 165 -2.10 -5.70 -5.81
N LEU A 166 -1.08 -6.26 -6.46
CA LEU A 166 -0.36 -7.43 -5.96
C LEU A 166 1.01 -7.05 -5.41
N THR A 167 1.39 -7.64 -4.27
CA THR A 167 2.70 -7.39 -3.66
C THR A 167 3.84 -8.15 -4.34
N HIS A 168 3.53 -9.13 -5.18
CA HIS A 168 4.53 -9.98 -5.88
C HIS A 168 5.65 -10.51 -4.97
N GLY A 169 5.37 -10.65 -3.67
CA GLY A 169 6.31 -11.13 -2.65
C GLY A 169 6.69 -12.60 -2.81
N GLY A 170 5.94 -13.35 -3.62
CA GLY A 170 6.07 -14.79 -3.69
C GLY A 170 5.55 -15.46 -2.42
N LYS A 171 5.91 -16.73 -2.21
CA LYS A 171 5.46 -17.47 -1.03
C LYS A 171 6.18 -16.98 0.23
N GLU A 172 5.43 -16.52 1.22
CA GLU A 172 5.92 -16.19 2.55
C GLU A 172 5.59 -17.34 3.50
N ARG A 173 6.60 -17.85 4.21
CA ARG A 173 6.53 -19.04 5.05
C ARG A 173 6.77 -18.73 6.52
N SER A 174 7.45 -17.63 6.81
CA SER A 174 7.66 -17.16 8.19
C SER A 174 6.34 -16.70 8.79
N VAL A 175 6.22 -16.86 10.11
CA VAL A 175 5.03 -16.45 10.85
C VAL A 175 4.83 -14.93 10.80
N ALA A 176 5.91 -14.17 10.98
CA ALA A 176 5.87 -12.72 10.83
C ALA A 176 6.02 -12.36 9.35
N ALA A 177 5.11 -11.51 8.86
CA ALA A 177 5.19 -11.00 7.50
C ALA A 177 6.44 -10.12 7.30
N THR A 178 7.18 -10.34 6.22
CA THR A 178 8.41 -9.62 5.87
C THR A 178 8.29 -8.94 4.51
N LYS A 179 8.56 -9.66 3.43
CA LYS A 179 8.52 -9.16 2.05
C LYS A 179 7.12 -8.77 1.59
N THR A 180 6.07 -9.47 2.03
CA THR A 180 4.70 -9.09 1.69
C THR A 180 4.28 -7.82 2.43
N PHE A 181 4.69 -7.63 3.68
CA PHE A 181 4.44 -6.41 4.45
C PHE A 181 5.10 -5.19 3.80
N THR A 182 6.40 -5.29 3.46
CA THR A 182 7.10 -4.19 2.76
C THR A 182 6.53 -3.93 1.37
N GLY A 183 6.04 -4.97 0.69
CA GLY A 183 5.30 -4.84 -0.57
C GLY A 183 4.00 -4.06 -0.41
N GLN A 184 3.23 -4.29 0.67
CA GLN A 184 2.02 -3.51 0.97
C GLN A 184 2.35 -2.02 1.20
N MET A 185 3.39 -1.73 1.98
CA MET A 185 3.85 -0.35 2.20
C MET A 185 4.27 0.32 0.89
N LEU A 186 4.98 -0.40 0.03
CA LEU A 186 5.39 0.08 -1.29
C LEU A 186 4.17 0.43 -2.17
N LEU A 187 3.15 -0.42 -2.19
CA LEU A 187 1.92 -0.17 -2.96
C LEU A 187 1.17 1.07 -2.47
N PHE A 188 1.10 1.29 -1.15
CA PHE A 188 0.57 2.54 -0.60
C PHE A 188 1.40 3.74 -1.03
N TYR A 189 2.73 3.63 -1.01
CA TYR A 189 3.60 4.71 -1.45
C TYR A 189 3.39 5.03 -2.94
N MET A 190 3.34 4.02 -3.81
CA MET A 190 3.08 4.19 -5.23
C MET A 190 1.70 4.80 -5.49
N LEU A 191 0.67 4.34 -4.77
CA LEU A 191 -0.69 4.88 -4.87
C LEU A 191 -0.75 6.34 -4.42
N ALA A 192 -0.15 6.66 -3.28
CA ALA A 192 -0.12 8.02 -2.75
C ALA A 192 0.63 8.99 -3.67
N THR A 193 1.77 8.57 -4.26
CA THR A 193 2.51 9.40 -5.23
C THR A 193 1.72 9.65 -6.51
N GLU A 194 0.93 8.70 -6.95
CA GLU A 194 0.07 8.88 -8.14
C GLU A 194 -1.15 9.75 -7.83
N LEU A 195 -1.71 9.64 -6.62
CA LEU A 195 -2.86 10.44 -6.19
C LEU A 195 -2.48 11.85 -5.74
N ALA A 196 -1.24 12.09 -5.37
CA ALA A 196 -0.78 13.39 -4.89
C ALA A 196 -1.17 14.52 -5.84
N GLU A 197 -1.66 15.63 -5.28
CA GLU A 197 -1.81 16.86 -6.03
C GLU A 197 -0.44 17.51 -6.29
N ALA A 198 -0.30 18.17 -7.43
CA ALA A 198 0.97 18.78 -7.86
C ALA A 198 1.50 19.90 -6.93
N SER A 199 0.75 20.23 -5.89
CA SER A 199 0.97 21.38 -4.99
C SER A 199 1.29 21.01 -3.54
N VAL A 200 1.73 19.77 -3.23
CA VAL A 200 2.05 19.40 -1.85
C VAL A 200 3.40 20.03 -1.43
N PRO A 201 3.40 21.07 -0.56
CA PRO A 201 4.58 21.93 -0.34
C PRO A 201 5.78 21.21 0.28
N TRP A 202 5.57 20.11 1.02
CA TRP A 202 6.66 19.41 1.71
C TRP A 202 7.48 18.49 0.79
N VAL A 203 6.96 18.13 -0.39
CA VAL A 203 7.72 17.40 -1.43
C VAL A 203 8.81 18.28 -2.03
N SER A 204 8.64 19.59 -1.96
CA SER A 204 9.60 20.61 -2.40
C SER A 204 10.28 21.35 -1.23
N SER A 205 10.06 20.92 0.02
CA SER A 205 10.58 21.62 1.19
C SER A 205 12.09 21.40 1.36
N PRO A 206 12.88 22.48 1.58
CA PRO A 206 14.29 22.41 1.89
C PRO A 206 14.62 21.65 3.18
N LEU A 207 13.63 21.25 3.98
CA LEU A 207 13.82 20.51 5.23
C LEU A 207 14.35 19.09 5.00
N VAL A 208 14.12 18.51 3.81
CA VAL A 208 14.66 17.19 3.43
C VAL A 208 16.17 17.27 3.13
N GLU A 209 16.68 18.44 2.76
CA GLU A 209 18.12 18.64 2.46
C GLU A 209 18.98 18.94 3.68
N ARG A 210 18.40 19.13 4.87
CA ARG A 210 19.12 19.67 6.03
C ARG A 210 19.53 18.68 7.12
N GLN A 211 19.41 17.38 6.92
CA GLN A 211 20.02 16.45 7.86
C GLN A 211 21.36 15.95 7.33
N PRO A 212 22.50 16.49 7.82
CA PRO A 212 23.79 15.86 7.56
C PRO A 212 23.79 14.46 8.18
N PRO A 213 24.51 13.50 7.59
CA PRO A 213 24.64 12.16 8.17
C PRO A 213 25.13 12.30 9.60
N ARG A 214 24.44 11.64 10.53
CA ARG A 214 24.91 11.55 11.92
C ARG A 214 26.24 10.82 11.89
N SER A 215 27.31 11.52 12.20
CA SER A 215 28.62 10.92 12.43
C SER A 215 28.51 9.89 13.54
N ALA A 216 29.02 8.69 13.28
CA ALA A 216 29.12 7.57 14.21
C ALA A 216 30.00 7.93 15.42
#